data_a127f7eeb26cc87876e33944f917b9dd
#
_entry.id   a127f7eeb26cc87876e33944f917b9dd
#
_cell.length_a   1.000
_cell.length_b   1.000
_cell.length_c   1.000
_cell.angle_alpha   90.00
_cell.angle_beta   90.00
_cell.angle_gamma   90.00
#
_symmetry.space_group_name_H-M   'P 1'
#
loop_
_entity.id
_entity.type
_entity.pdbx_description
1 polymer ?
#
loop_
_entity_poly.entity_id
_entity_poly.type
_entity_poly.pdbx_seq_one_letter_code
_entity_poly.pdbx_strand_id
1 'polypeptide(L)'
;MKKQIMTLAGIPAILYGSRSRNVYLYLHGKNGCKEEAERFAATACEAGWQVLAIDLPEHGARKNSPERLLPWVAVPEIEAVYARMKPVWAHIRLYGVSIGAWLAMQALQGDAPEQALLVSPVVDMEALITNMMQCAHVTEEQLHRAGMKTVNMVNSFFILLLF
;
A
#
# COMPACT_ATOMS: atom_id res chain seq x y z
N MET A 1 -10.68 20.84 -4.77
CA MET A 1 -10.01 20.15 -3.65
C MET A 1 -8.56 20.63 -3.57
N LYS A 2 -8.04 20.97 -2.38
CA LYS A 2 -6.62 21.29 -2.19
C LYS A 2 -5.80 20.03 -2.35
N LYS A 3 -4.60 20.17 -2.94
CA LYS A 3 -3.64 19.08 -3.15
C LYS A 3 -2.24 19.58 -2.77
N GLN A 4 -1.59 18.89 -1.86
CA GLN A 4 -0.24 19.22 -1.38
C GLN A 4 0.67 18.03 -1.59
N ILE A 5 1.68 18.18 -2.44
CA ILE A 5 2.75 17.19 -2.62
C ILE A 5 3.72 17.36 -1.45
N MET A 6 4.10 16.26 -0.83
CA MET A 6 4.96 16.27 0.35
C MET A 6 5.74 14.97 0.48
N THR A 7 6.59 14.91 1.48
CA THR A 7 7.27 13.68 1.93
C THR A 7 6.93 13.47 3.40
N LEU A 8 6.52 12.25 3.76
CA LEU A 8 6.26 11.88 5.15
C LEU A 8 7.06 10.62 5.49
N ALA A 9 7.82 10.66 6.57
CA ALA A 9 8.75 9.59 6.96
C ALA A 9 9.74 9.18 5.82
N GLY A 10 10.14 10.13 4.97
CA GLY A 10 10.99 9.86 3.80
C GLY A 10 10.24 9.35 2.56
N ILE A 11 8.93 9.13 2.64
CA ILE A 11 8.13 8.51 1.59
C ILE A 11 7.36 9.59 0.81
N PRO A 12 7.38 9.57 -0.54
CA PRO A 12 6.58 10.48 -1.35
C PRO A 12 5.10 10.33 -1.07
N ALA A 13 4.43 11.46 -0.81
CA ALA A 13 3.04 11.50 -0.41
C ALA A 13 2.28 12.66 -1.06
N ILE A 14 0.97 12.54 -1.09
CA ILE A 14 0.04 13.63 -1.41
C ILE A 14 -0.99 13.73 -0.30
N LEU A 15 -1.18 14.94 0.21
CA LEU A 15 -2.27 15.27 1.11
C LEU A 15 -3.36 16.02 0.34
N TYR A 16 -4.54 15.42 0.29
CA TYR A 16 -5.74 16.01 -0.30
C TYR A 16 -6.65 16.61 0.77
N GLY A 17 -7.34 17.68 0.42
CA GLY A 17 -8.35 18.32 1.26
C GLY A 17 -7.83 19.52 2.04
N SER A 18 -8.79 20.28 2.59
CA SER A 18 -8.52 21.39 3.52
C SER A 18 -8.18 20.83 4.90
N ARG A 19 -7.53 21.64 5.74
CA ARG A 19 -7.15 21.23 7.10
C ARG A 19 -8.35 20.64 7.85
N SER A 20 -8.17 19.43 8.37
CA SER A 20 -9.15 18.68 9.15
C SER A 20 -8.48 17.96 10.29
N ARG A 21 -9.24 17.53 11.30
CA ARG A 21 -8.79 16.60 12.34
C ARG A 21 -8.94 15.14 11.93
N ASN A 22 -9.56 14.90 10.76
CA ASN A 22 -9.91 13.58 10.25
C ASN A 22 -9.10 13.30 8.98
N VAL A 23 -8.52 12.11 8.87
CA VAL A 23 -7.73 11.72 7.70
C VAL A 23 -7.91 10.24 7.36
N TYR A 24 -7.88 9.93 6.07
CA TYR A 24 -7.66 8.59 5.57
C TYR A 24 -6.19 8.41 5.18
N LEU A 25 -5.58 7.32 5.62
CA LEU A 25 -4.36 6.79 5.00
C LEU A 25 -4.78 5.97 3.78
N TYR A 26 -4.34 6.38 2.60
CA TYR A 26 -4.62 5.67 1.34
C TYR A 26 -3.39 4.89 0.89
N LEU A 27 -3.56 3.57 0.70
CA LEU A 27 -2.54 2.66 0.18
C LEU A 27 -3.04 2.03 -1.12
N HIS A 28 -2.35 2.32 -2.22
CA HIS A 28 -2.70 1.82 -3.55
C HIS A 28 -2.38 0.32 -3.73
N GLY A 29 -2.93 -0.28 -4.77
CA GLY A 29 -2.64 -1.65 -5.18
C GLY A 29 -1.37 -1.79 -6.01
N LYS A 30 -1.09 -3.01 -6.47
CA LYS A 30 0.00 -3.30 -7.42
C LYS A 30 -0.20 -2.47 -8.69
N ASN A 31 0.90 -1.91 -9.21
CA ASN A 31 0.96 -1.01 -10.36
C ASN A 31 0.26 0.35 -10.18
N GLY A 32 -0.26 0.63 -8.97
CA GLY A 32 -0.86 1.90 -8.63
C GLY A 32 0.15 2.97 -8.20
N CYS A 33 -0.37 4.11 -7.77
CA CYS A 33 0.41 5.21 -7.21
C CYS A 33 -0.47 6.08 -6.30
N LYS A 34 0.15 6.98 -5.54
CA LYS A 34 -0.55 7.90 -4.62
C LYS A 34 -1.57 8.82 -5.32
N GLU A 35 -1.38 9.08 -6.61
CA GLU A 35 -2.31 9.91 -7.40
C GLU A 35 -3.67 9.25 -7.59
N GLU A 36 -3.78 7.92 -7.56
CA GLU A 36 -5.06 7.20 -7.67
C GLU A 36 -6.04 7.52 -6.54
N ALA A 37 -5.52 8.00 -5.41
CA ALA A 37 -6.35 8.45 -4.30
C ALA A 37 -7.27 9.62 -4.65
N GLU A 38 -6.98 10.37 -5.72
CA GLU A 38 -7.70 11.61 -6.07
C GLU A 38 -9.21 11.40 -6.24
N ARG A 39 -9.60 10.26 -6.84
CA ARG A 39 -11.01 9.92 -7.01
C ARG A 39 -11.72 9.70 -5.67
N PHE A 40 -11.11 8.95 -4.76
CA PHE A 40 -11.65 8.73 -3.41
C PHE A 40 -11.61 10.02 -2.59
N ALA A 41 -10.51 10.76 -2.71
CA ALA A 41 -10.32 12.02 -2.00
C ALA A 41 -11.38 13.08 -2.34
N ALA A 42 -11.92 13.10 -3.56
CA ALA A 42 -13.01 13.99 -3.91
C ALA A 42 -14.21 13.82 -2.96
N THR A 43 -14.68 12.59 -2.79
CA THR A 43 -15.80 12.26 -1.89
C THR A 43 -15.44 12.42 -0.41
N ALA A 44 -14.24 11.96 0.00
CA ALA A 44 -13.82 12.07 1.39
C ALA A 44 -13.70 13.52 1.85
N CYS A 45 -13.17 14.42 0.99
CA CYS A 45 -13.02 15.81 1.29
C CYS A 45 -14.37 16.57 1.41
N GLU A 46 -15.38 16.18 0.62
CA GLU A 46 -16.74 16.70 0.78
C GLU A 46 -17.34 16.33 2.14
N ALA A 47 -16.97 15.14 2.66
CA ALA A 47 -17.36 14.70 3.99
C ALA A 47 -16.47 15.26 5.13
N GLY A 48 -15.58 16.20 4.85
CA GLY A 48 -14.72 16.85 5.86
C GLY A 48 -13.47 16.05 6.25
N TRP A 49 -13.07 15.03 5.46
CA TRP A 49 -11.88 14.22 5.67
C TRP A 49 -10.74 14.68 4.75
N GLN A 50 -9.52 14.64 5.25
CA GLN A 50 -8.33 14.66 4.40
C GLN A 50 -8.02 13.23 3.91
N VAL A 51 -7.24 13.13 2.83
CA VAL A 51 -6.68 11.85 2.38
C VAL A 51 -5.19 12.02 2.21
N LEU A 52 -4.41 11.25 2.96
CA LEU A 52 -2.97 11.14 2.81
C LEU A 52 -2.68 9.87 2.02
N ALA A 53 -2.18 10.02 0.81
CA ALA A 53 -1.80 8.92 -0.06
C ALA A 53 -0.27 8.85 -0.17
N ILE A 54 0.29 7.65 -0.10
CA ILE A 54 1.74 7.41 -0.23
C ILE A 54 2.05 6.50 -1.41
N ASP A 55 3.27 6.60 -1.96
CA ASP A 55 3.79 5.62 -2.90
C ASP A 55 4.44 4.46 -2.15
N LEU A 56 3.96 3.25 -2.40
CA LEU A 56 4.62 2.02 -1.95
C LEU A 56 5.97 1.82 -2.70
N PRO A 57 6.92 1.02 -2.16
CA PRO A 57 8.15 0.70 -2.85
C PRO A 57 7.91 0.23 -4.30
N GLU A 58 8.81 0.55 -5.23
CA GLU A 58 8.72 0.26 -6.67
C GLU A 58 7.56 0.95 -7.42
N HIS A 59 6.81 1.88 -6.79
CA HIS A 59 5.62 2.49 -7.40
C HIS A 59 5.70 4.02 -7.40
N GLY A 60 4.92 4.64 -8.28
CA GLY A 60 4.81 6.09 -8.38
C GLY A 60 6.16 6.78 -8.51
N ALA A 61 6.45 7.73 -7.65
CA ALA A 61 7.73 8.45 -7.63
C ALA A 61 8.92 7.57 -7.19
N ARG A 62 8.66 6.35 -6.68
CA ARG A 62 9.68 5.38 -6.23
C ARG A 62 9.95 4.27 -7.25
N LYS A 63 9.41 4.36 -8.47
CA LYS A 63 9.53 3.31 -9.50
C LYS A 63 10.99 2.93 -9.82
N ASN A 64 11.91 3.89 -9.71
CA ASN A 64 13.33 3.70 -10.01
C ASN A 64 14.21 3.72 -8.75
N SER A 65 13.62 3.66 -7.56
CA SER A 65 14.37 3.58 -6.31
C SER A 65 14.85 2.13 -6.06
N PRO A 66 15.89 1.93 -5.25
CA PRO A 66 16.42 0.60 -4.98
C PRO A 66 15.50 -0.26 -4.10
N GLU A 67 14.58 0.37 -3.38
CA GLU A 67 13.67 -0.35 -2.49
C GLU A 67 12.66 -1.18 -3.27
N ARG A 68 12.60 -2.46 -2.96
CA ARG A 68 11.65 -3.41 -3.54
C ARG A 68 10.36 -3.46 -2.74
N LEU A 69 9.24 -3.77 -3.41
CA LEU A 69 7.97 -4.01 -2.74
C LEU A 69 7.99 -5.35 -2.02
N LEU A 70 8.66 -5.38 -0.88
CA LEU A 70 8.80 -6.53 -0.01
C LEU A 70 8.10 -6.24 1.32
N PRO A 71 7.45 -7.22 1.96
CA PRO A 71 6.77 -6.99 3.23
C PRO A 71 7.68 -6.37 4.30
N TRP A 72 8.91 -6.85 4.44
CA TRP A 72 9.88 -6.33 5.43
C TRP A 72 10.44 -4.95 5.09
N VAL A 73 10.14 -4.40 3.90
CA VAL A 73 10.43 -3.01 3.54
C VAL A 73 9.18 -2.16 3.72
N ALA A 74 8.06 -2.58 3.13
CA ALA A 74 6.84 -1.78 3.10
C ALA A 74 6.12 -1.70 4.45
N VAL A 75 6.14 -2.77 5.26
CA VAL A 75 5.47 -2.79 6.57
C VAL A 75 6.08 -1.76 7.52
N PRO A 76 7.41 -1.73 7.79
CA PRO A 76 8.01 -0.72 8.64
C PRO A 76 7.80 0.72 8.13
N GLU A 77 7.75 0.92 6.82
CA GLU A 77 7.49 2.22 6.22
C GLU A 77 6.05 2.71 6.50
N ILE A 78 5.07 1.81 6.37
CA ILE A 78 3.66 2.12 6.68
C ILE A 78 3.51 2.42 8.18
N GLU A 79 4.15 1.65 9.06
CA GLU A 79 4.20 1.93 10.50
C GLU A 79 4.78 3.31 10.81
N ALA A 80 5.90 3.67 10.16
CA ALA A 80 6.53 4.97 10.33
C ALA A 80 5.64 6.12 9.84
N VAL A 81 4.96 5.95 8.72
CA VAL A 81 3.96 6.93 8.23
C VAL A 81 2.83 7.08 9.22
N TYR A 82 2.24 5.97 9.67
CA TYR A 82 1.12 5.97 10.61
C TYR A 82 1.48 6.61 11.94
N ALA A 83 2.67 6.33 12.48
CA ALA A 83 3.20 6.96 13.68
C ALA A 83 3.33 8.49 13.55
N ARG A 84 3.71 8.99 12.35
CA ARG A 84 3.78 10.42 12.07
C ARG A 84 2.41 11.08 11.89
N MET A 85 1.39 10.30 11.56
CA MET A 85 0.02 10.79 11.44
C MET A 85 -0.65 11.03 12.80
N LYS A 86 -0.40 10.18 13.79
CA LYS A 86 -1.04 10.23 15.13
C LYS A 86 -0.98 11.58 15.84
N PRO A 87 0.16 12.30 15.90
CA PRO A 87 0.19 13.60 16.55
C PRO A 87 -0.51 14.72 15.77
N VAL A 88 -0.84 14.48 14.49
CA VAL A 88 -1.40 15.50 13.59
C VAL A 88 -2.92 15.41 13.48
N TRP A 89 -3.45 14.18 13.39
CA TRP A 89 -4.88 13.92 13.20
C TRP A 89 -5.48 13.16 14.39
N ALA A 90 -6.67 13.60 14.82
CA ALA A 90 -7.38 12.97 15.93
C ALA A 90 -8.08 11.68 15.50
N HIS A 91 -8.52 11.63 14.23
CA HIS A 91 -9.25 10.48 13.68
C HIS A 91 -8.55 9.99 12.43
N ILE A 92 -8.06 8.77 12.47
CA ILE A 92 -7.35 8.14 11.35
C ILE A 92 -8.12 6.91 10.90
N ARG A 93 -8.42 6.86 9.61
CA ARG A 93 -9.00 5.71 8.92
C ARG A 93 -8.09 5.21 7.82
N LEU A 94 -8.31 3.98 7.41
CA LEU A 94 -7.55 3.34 6.32
C LEU A 94 -8.42 3.19 5.07
N TYR A 95 -7.80 3.40 3.91
CA TYR A 95 -8.30 2.96 2.62
C TYR A 95 -7.19 2.17 1.94
N GLY A 96 -7.34 0.85 1.86
CA GLY A 96 -6.34 -0.05 1.28
C GLY A 96 -6.87 -0.77 0.06
N VAL A 97 -6.05 -0.87 -0.98
CA VAL A 97 -6.40 -1.57 -2.23
C VAL A 97 -5.49 -2.78 -2.42
N SER A 98 -6.09 -3.97 -2.61
CA SER A 98 -5.37 -5.20 -2.96
C SER A 98 -4.14 -5.45 -2.05
N ILE A 99 -2.92 -5.46 -2.60
CA ILE A 99 -1.67 -5.63 -1.83
C ILE A 99 -1.48 -4.52 -0.79
N GLY A 100 -1.90 -3.28 -1.07
CA GLY A 100 -1.84 -2.18 -0.10
C GLY A 100 -2.73 -2.44 1.12
N ALA A 101 -3.89 -3.09 0.93
CA ALA A 101 -4.75 -3.52 2.03
C ALA A 101 -4.05 -4.60 2.88
N TRP A 102 -3.43 -5.59 2.26
CA TRP A 102 -2.70 -6.65 2.95
C TRP A 102 -1.52 -6.10 3.76
N LEU A 103 -0.70 -5.24 3.15
CA LEU A 103 0.43 -4.59 3.83
C LEU A 103 -0.03 -3.75 5.03
N ALA A 104 -1.15 -3.02 4.88
CA ALA A 104 -1.73 -2.27 5.99
C ALA A 104 -2.19 -3.17 7.13
N MET A 105 -2.82 -4.31 6.83
CA MET A 105 -3.22 -5.28 7.85
C MET A 105 -2.02 -5.84 8.61
N GLN A 106 -0.87 -6.06 7.91
CA GLN A 106 0.36 -6.49 8.58
C GLN A 106 0.95 -5.39 9.46
N ALA A 107 1.03 -4.16 8.95
CA ALA A 107 1.66 -3.02 9.63
C ALA A 107 0.87 -2.53 10.85
N LEU A 108 -0.45 -2.63 10.83
CA LEU A 108 -1.33 -1.97 11.80
C LEU A 108 -2.04 -2.95 12.74
N GLN A 109 -1.57 -4.20 12.86
CA GLN A 109 -2.16 -5.21 13.75
C GLN A 109 -2.17 -4.79 15.22
N GLY A 110 -1.09 -4.16 15.69
CA GLY A 110 -0.93 -3.72 17.08
C GLY A 110 -1.49 -2.33 17.38
N ASP A 111 -1.88 -1.59 16.35
CA ASP A 111 -2.27 -0.19 16.45
C ASP A 111 -3.27 0.17 15.33
N ALA A 112 -4.44 -0.47 15.41
CA ALA A 112 -5.44 -0.43 14.37
C ALA A 112 -6.06 0.98 14.18
N PRO A 113 -6.34 1.40 12.93
CA PRO A 113 -7.11 2.59 12.64
C PRO A 113 -8.55 2.43 13.12
N GLU A 114 -9.28 3.55 13.33
CA GLU A 114 -10.66 3.53 13.79
C GLU A 114 -11.61 2.75 12.85
N GLN A 115 -11.35 2.82 11.55
CA GLN A 115 -12.07 2.10 10.52
C GLN A 115 -11.15 1.82 9.33
N ALA A 116 -11.44 0.75 8.60
CA ALA A 116 -10.75 0.41 7.36
C ALA A 116 -11.75 0.12 6.24
N LEU A 117 -11.51 0.73 5.08
CA LEU A 117 -12.14 0.39 3.81
C LEU A 117 -11.11 -0.42 3.01
N LEU A 118 -11.40 -1.68 2.79
CA LEU A 118 -10.53 -2.59 2.05
C LEU A 118 -11.18 -2.95 0.72
N VAL A 119 -10.50 -2.59 -0.37
CA VAL A 119 -10.99 -2.84 -1.74
C VAL A 119 -10.23 -4.01 -2.31
N SER A 120 -10.93 -5.11 -2.60
CA SER A 120 -10.36 -6.37 -3.12
C SER A 120 -9.09 -6.78 -2.36
N PRO A 121 -9.13 -6.89 -1.02
CA PRO A 121 -7.94 -7.16 -0.23
C PRO A 121 -7.37 -8.54 -0.56
N VAL A 122 -6.04 -8.64 -0.54
CA VAL A 122 -5.38 -9.94 -0.43
C VAL A 122 -5.53 -10.38 1.03
N VAL A 123 -6.31 -11.41 1.29
CA VAL A 123 -6.56 -11.92 2.65
C VAL A 123 -5.72 -13.16 2.97
N ASP A 124 -5.31 -13.87 1.94
CA ASP A 124 -4.46 -15.05 2.01
C ASP A 124 -3.33 -14.93 0.98
N MET A 125 -2.14 -14.56 1.45
CA MET A 125 -0.98 -14.37 0.59
C MET A 125 -0.42 -15.72 0.12
N GLU A 126 -0.48 -16.74 0.95
CA GLU A 126 -0.01 -18.07 0.60
C GLU A 126 -0.84 -18.69 -0.53
N ALA A 127 -2.17 -18.60 -0.43
CA ALA A 127 -3.07 -19.05 -1.48
C ALA A 127 -2.86 -18.26 -2.78
N LEU A 128 -2.66 -16.94 -2.69
CA LEU A 128 -2.34 -16.11 -3.86
C LEU A 128 -1.05 -16.58 -4.53
N ILE A 129 0.03 -16.76 -3.76
CA ILE A 129 1.32 -17.21 -4.26
C ILE A 129 1.20 -18.59 -4.91
N THR A 130 0.54 -19.54 -4.25
CA THR A 130 0.30 -20.89 -4.76
C THR A 130 -0.43 -20.88 -6.10
N ASN A 131 -1.50 -20.10 -6.21
CA ASN A 131 -2.23 -19.94 -7.47
C ASN A 131 -1.35 -19.33 -8.58
N MET A 132 -0.52 -18.34 -8.24
CA MET A 132 0.41 -17.74 -9.20
C MET A 132 1.46 -18.74 -9.68
N MET A 133 2.01 -19.56 -8.78
CA MET A 133 2.95 -20.63 -9.12
C MET A 133 2.31 -21.64 -10.08
N GLN A 134 1.09 -22.08 -9.79
CA GLN A 134 0.35 -23.00 -10.67
C GLN A 134 0.13 -22.39 -12.06
N CYS A 135 -0.37 -21.16 -12.15
CA CYS A 135 -0.60 -20.47 -13.42
C CYS A 135 0.69 -20.27 -14.24
N ALA A 136 1.82 -20.09 -13.57
CA ALA A 136 3.12 -19.88 -14.20
C ALA A 136 3.92 -21.18 -14.43
N HIS A 137 3.37 -22.35 -14.04
CA HIS A 137 4.06 -23.63 -14.06
C HIS A 137 5.42 -23.61 -13.33
N VAL A 138 5.45 -22.92 -12.16
CA VAL A 138 6.64 -22.81 -11.30
C VAL A 138 6.49 -23.75 -10.12
N THR A 139 7.50 -24.60 -9.91
CA THR A 139 7.55 -25.48 -8.73
C THR A 139 8.23 -24.78 -7.54
N GLU A 140 7.93 -25.24 -6.32
CA GLU A 140 8.61 -24.78 -5.10
C GLU A 140 10.12 -24.94 -5.19
N GLU A 141 10.59 -26.06 -5.75
CA GLU A 141 12.02 -26.32 -5.92
C GLU A 141 12.69 -25.29 -6.85
N GLN A 142 12.03 -24.93 -7.96
CA GLN A 142 12.53 -23.90 -8.87
C GLN A 142 12.59 -22.53 -8.19
N LEU A 143 11.59 -22.23 -7.37
CA LEU A 143 11.52 -20.98 -6.64
C LEU A 143 12.62 -20.93 -5.55
N HIS A 144 12.80 -22.03 -4.81
CA HIS A 144 13.85 -22.17 -3.78
C HIS A 144 15.26 -22.01 -4.35
N ARG A 145 15.54 -22.60 -5.52
CA ARG A 145 16.84 -22.45 -6.20
C ARG A 145 17.07 -21.02 -6.70
N ALA A 146 16.03 -20.35 -7.13
CA ALA A 146 16.14 -18.99 -7.66
C ALA A 146 16.14 -17.93 -6.56
N GLY A 147 15.72 -18.26 -5.33
CA GLY A 147 15.50 -17.30 -4.23
C GLY A 147 14.36 -16.30 -4.50
N MET A 148 14.14 -16.01 -5.77
CA MET A 148 13.11 -15.09 -6.22
C MET A 148 12.78 -15.38 -7.69
N LYS A 149 11.49 -15.36 -8.06
CA LYS A 149 11.06 -15.48 -9.45
C LYS A 149 10.02 -14.41 -9.79
N THR A 150 10.25 -13.71 -10.90
CA THR A 150 9.26 -12.78 -11.45
C THR A 150 8.31 -13.57 -12.33
N VAL A 151 7.02 -13.46 -12.06
CA VAL A 151 5.96 -14.10 -12.84
C VAL A 151 5.15 -13.03 -13.55
N ASN A 152 5.07 -13.15 -14.89
CA ASN A 152 4.18 -12.35 -15.71
C ASN A 152 2.80 -13.03 -15.74
N MET A 153 1.86 -12.51 -15.00
CA MET A 153 0.45 -12.80 -15.23
C MET A 153 -0.11 -11.73 -16.17
N VAL A 154 -0.98 -12.10 -17.08
CA VAL A 154 -1.55 -11.20 -18.10
C VAL A 154 -1.86 -9.83 -17.50
N ASN A 155 -1.08 -8.82 -17.92
CA ASN A 155 -1.11 -7.42 -17.45
C ASN A 155 -0.64 -7.13 -16.00
N SER A 156 0.05 -8.05 -15.31
CA SER A 156 0.58 -7.79 -13.96
C SER A 156 1.89 -8.55 -13.74
N PHE A 157 2.94 -7.82 -13.34
CA PHE A 157 4.18 -8.43 -12.86
C PHE A 157 4.04 -8.70 -11.36
N PHE A 158 4.22 -9.94 -10.96
CA PHE A 158 4.35 -10.30 -9.55
C PHE A 158 5.74 -10.89 -9.31
N ILE A 159 6.35 -10.47 -8.21
CA ILE A 159 7.59 -11.06 -7.72
C ILE A 159 7.18 -12.06 -6.65
N LEU A 160 7.44 -13.34 -6.90
CA LEU A 160 7.31 -14.39 -5.92
C LEU A 160 8.60 -14.45 -5.11
N LEU A 161 8.46 -14.28 -3.81
CA LEU A 161 9.54 -14.45 -2.85
C LEU A 161 9.23 -15.67 -2.00
N LEU A 162 10.19 -16.59 -1.91
CA LEU A 162 10.23 -17.61 -0.87
C LEU A 162 11.14 -17.15 0.27
N PHE A 163 10.68 -17.42 1.45
CA PHE A 163 11.43 -17.34 2.71
C PHE A 163 12.05 -18.68 3.03
#